data_6ca9dff8c2a81335abbfbc0391bd962d
#
_entry.id   6ca9dff8c2a81335abbfbc0391bd962d
#
_cell.length_a   1.000
_cell.length_b   1.000
_cell.length_c   1.000
_cell.angle_alpha   90.00
_cell.angle_beta   90.00
_cell.angle_gamma   90.00
#
_symmetry.space_group_name_H-M   'P 1'
#
loop_
_entity.id
_entity.type
_entity.pdbx_description
1 polymer ?
#
loop_
_entity_poly.entity_id
_entity_poly.type
_entity_poly.pdbx_seq_one_letter_code
_entity_poly.pdbx_strand_id
1 'polypeptide(L)'
;VIGKSIGCKAGLACVADGRPFTEIDALEALFDVAAVHFASGGWGGAEGSVTLIVEGPDAEVNQCMEFIEAKIKGEPALPGVKGPCKTCPIGACSFKGRDDQDLPAYLK
;
A
#
# COMPACT_ATOMS: atom_id res chain seq x y z
N VAL A 1 0.14 0.86 22.29
CA VAL A 1 0.95 2.09 22.23
C VAL A 1 2.27 1.75 21.57
N ILE A 2 2.62 2.46 20.49
CA ILE A 2 3.89 2.29 19.80
C ILE A 2 4.96 3.04 20.59
N GLY A 3 5.94 2.33 21.13
CA GLY A 3 6.97 2.90 22.00
C GLY A 3 8.07 3.66 21.25
N LYS A 4 8.34 3.28 20.00
CA LYS A 4 9.33 3.93 19.13
C LYS A 4 8.74 4.08 17.73
N SER A 5 9.00 5.21 17.08
CA SER A 5 8.58 5.47 15.70
C SER A 5 9.62 6.27 14.95
N ILE A 6 9.65 6.09 13.64
CA ILE A 6 10.32 6.97 12.70
C ILE A 6 9.22 7.89 12.15
N GLY A 7 9.41 9.20 12.24
CA GLY A 7 8.36 10.16 11.91
C GLY A 7 7.43 10.48 13.08
N CYS A 8 6.18 10.79 12.78
CA CYS A 8 5.15 11.06 13.78
C CYS A 8 4.81 9.80 14.58
N LYS A 9 4.43 10.00 15.84
CA LYS A 9 3.82 8.91 16.60
C LYS A 9 2.54 8.47 15.90
N ALA A 10 2.46 7.17 15.61
CA ALA A 10 1.26 6.57 15.05
C ALA A 10 0.40 5.94 16.14
N GLY A 11 -0.90 6.01 15.96
CA GLY A 11 -1.90 5.32 16.75
C GLY A 11 -2.84 4.54 15.83
N LEU A 12 -3.49 3.54 16.37
CA LEU A 12 -4.54 2.79 15.68
C LEU A 12 -5.88 3.20 16.26
N ALA A 13 -6.81 3.55 15.39
CA ALA A 13 -8.21 3.75 15.73
C ALA A 13 -9.02 2.60 15.11
N CYS A 14 -9.79 1.91 15.94
CA CYS A 14 -10.74 0.92 15.45
C CYS A 14 -11.99 1.65 14.93
N VAL A 15 -12.33 1.45 13.68
CA VAL A 15 -13.61 1.87 13.12
C VAL A 15 -14.58 0.72 13.36
N ALA A 16 -15.52 0.92 14.28
CA ALA A 16 -16.49 -0.09 14.68
C ALA A 16 -17.63 -0.26 13.66
N ASP A 17 -17.96 0.82 12.95
CA ASP A 17 -19.06 0.85 11.98
C ASP A 17 -18.48 1.14 10.58
N GLY A 18 -18.69 0.21 9.68
CA GLY A 18 -18.27 0.32 8.29
C GLY A 18 -17.90 -1.03 7.68
N ARG A 19 -18.29 -1.22 6.44
CA ARG A 19 -17.85 -2.36 5.63
C ARG A 19 -16.54 -1.93 4.92
N PRO A 20 -15.45 -2.68 5.05
CA PRO A 20 -14.27 -2.45 4.24
C PRO A 20 -14.62 -2.59 2.75
N PHE A 21 -14.14 -1.67 1.94
CA PHE A 21 -14.20 -1.80 0.49
C PHE A 21 -12.79 -2.14 0.00
N THR A 22 -12.66 -3.29 -0.61
CA THR A 22 -11.38 -3.87 -1.02
C THR A 22 -11.27 -3.96 -2.53
N GLU A 23 -10.13 -4.40 -3.03
CA GLU A 23 -9.91 -4.71 -4.44
C GLU A 23 -10.91 -5.75 -4.95
N ILE A 24 -11.32 -6.70 -4.11
CA ILE A 24 -12.33 -7.72 -4.45
C ILE A 24 -13.67 -7.03 -4.74
N ASP A 25 -14.14 -6.19 -3.81
CA ASP A 25 -15.39 -5.45 -3.98
C ASP A 25 -15.35 -4.55 -5.23
N ALA A 26 -14.16 -3.98 -5.53
CA ALA A 26 -13.98 -3.13 -6.71
C ALA A 26 -14.09 -3.93 -8.01
N LEU A 27 -13.44 -5.09 -8.10
CA LEU A 27 -13.50 -5.94 -9.29
C LEU A 27 -14.92 -6.46 -9.53
N GLU A 28 -15.60 -6.92 -8.48
CA GLU A 28 -16.99 -7.39 -8.56
C GLU A 28 -17.98 -6.27 -8.90
N ALA A 29 -17.69 -5.02 -8.52
CA ALA A 29 -18.54 -3.88 -8.86
C ALA A 29 -18.33 -3.37 -10.29
N LEU A 30 -17.15 -3.55 -10.86
CA LEU A 30 -16.80 -3.07 -12.20
C LEU A 30 -17.08 -4.10 -13.30
N PHE A 31 -17.00 -5.38 -12.96
CA PHE A 31 -17.12 -6.50 -13.90
C PHE A 31 -18.06 -7.55 -13.33
N ASP A 32 -18.71 -8.33 -14.19
CA ASP A 32 -19.54 -9.47 -13.78
C ASP A 32 -18.65 -10.69 -13.49
N VAL A 33 -17.84 -10.56 -12.45
CA VAL A 33 -16.89 -11.59 -11.99
C VAL A 33 -17.03 -11.81 -10.49
N ALA A 34 -16.58 -12.98 -10.03
CA ALA A 34 -16.31 -13.25 -8.64
C ALA A 34 -14.80 -13.17 -8.38
N ALA A 35 -14.40 -12.52 -7.31
CA ALA A 35 -13.00 -12.40 -6.94
C ALA A 35 -12.76 -12.91 -5.53
N VAL A 36 -11.70 -13.68 -5.33
CA VAL A 36 -11.34 -14.22 -4.02
C VAL A 36 -9.86 -14.00 -3.72
N HIS A 37 -9.57 -13.73 -2.46
CA HIS A 37 -8.21 -13.66 -1.97
C HIS A 37 -7.64 -15.08 -1.86
N PHE A 38 -6.58 -15.34 -2.60
CA PHE A 38 -5.93 -16.65 -2.66
C PHE A 38 -4.68 -16.74 -1.79
N ALA A 39 -3.80 -15.73 -1.87
CA ALA A 39 -2.56 -15.70 -1.12
C ALA A 39 -2.11 -14.27 -0.81
N SER A 40 -1.34 -14.13 0.25
CA SER A 40 -0.67 -12.89 0.63
C SER A 40 0.79 -13.15 0.90
N GLY A 41 1.58 -12.11 0.70
CA GLY A 41 3.01 -12.10 0.93
C GLY A 41 3.80 -12.43 -0.32
N GLY A 42 5.06 -12.06 -0.27
CA GLY A 42 6.02 -12.24 -1.34
C GLY A 42 7.43 -12.15 -0.78
N TRP A 43 8.40 -12.05 -1.66
CA TRP A 43 9.81 -12.02 -1.33
C TRP A 43 10.54 -10.95 -2.15
N GLY A 44 11.65 -10.43 -1.62
CA GLY A 44 12.51 -9.53 -2.39
C GLY A 44 11.88 -8.19 -2.75
N GLY A 45 11.11 -7.58 -1.84
CA GLY A 45 10.40 -6.31 -2.07
C GLY A 45 8.92 -6.46 -2.38
N ALA A 46 8.42 -7.69 -2.47
CA ALA A 46 7.01 -8.00 -2.70
C ALA A 46 6.30 -8.54 -1.44
N GLU A 47 6.81 -8.21 -0.25
CA GLU A 47 6.29 -8.73 1.02
C GLU A 47 4.83 -8.33 1.29
N GLY A 48 4.39 -7.22 0.70
CA GLY A 48 3.00 -6.73 0.78
C GLY A 48 2.10 -7.18 -0.36
N SER A 49 2.56 -8.12 -1.21
CA SER A 49 1.76 -8.55 -2.36
C SER A 49 0.51 -9.33 -1.96
N VAL A 50 -0.51 -9.21 -2.79
CA VAL A 50 -1.77 -9.96 -2.67
C VAL A 50 -2.04 -10.65 -3.99
N THR A 51 -2.43 -11.93 -3.92
CA THR A 51 -2.84 -12.71 -5.08
C THR A 51 -4.35 -12.92 -5.02
N LEU A 52 -5.03 -12.53 -6.07
CA LEU A 52 -6.46 -12.74 -6.24
C LEU A 52 -6.72 -13.76 -7.34
N ILE A 53 -7.77 -14.56 -7.20
CA ILE A 53 -8.34 -15.38 -8.28
C ILE A 53 -9.62 -14.69 -8.71
N VAL A 54 -9.79 -14.53 -10.01
CA VAL A 54 -10.97 -13.94 -10.63
C VAL A 54 -11.63 -14.99 -11.51
N GLU A 55 -12.90 -15.23 -11.30
CA GLU A 55 -13.70 -16.21 -12.03
C GLU A 55 -14.97 -15.54 -12.60
N GLY A 56 -15.32 -15.90 -13.81
CA GLY A 56 -16.51 -15.35 -14.48
C GLY A 56 -16.57 -15.73 -15.96
N PRO A 57 -17.48 -15.13 -16.72
CA PRO A 57 -17.53 -15.29 -18.17
C PRO A 57 -16.20 -14.84 -18.82
N ASP A 58 -15.74 -15.57 -19.82
CA ASP A 58 -14.45 -15.27 -20.48
C ASP A 58 -14.31 -13.81 -20.91
N ALA A 59 -15.38 -13.22 -21.45
CA ALA A 59 -15.38 -11.82 -21.89
C ALA A 59 -15.13 -10.86 -20.71
N GLU A 60 -15.77 -11.07 -19.58
CA GLU A 60 -15.65 -10.24 -18.38
C GLU A 60 -14.28 -10.40 -17.72
N VAL A 61 -13.79 -11.62 -17.61
CA VAL A 61 -12.45 -11.90 -17.10
C VAL A 61 -11.38 -11.23 -17.98
N ASN A 62 -11.51 -11.31 -19.30
CA ASN A 62 -10.59 -10.64 -20.21
C ASN A 62 -10.63 -9.12 -20.09
N GLN A 63 -11.81 -8.51 -19.99
CA GLN A 63 -11.94 -7.06 -19.76
C GLN A 63 -11.33 -6.64 -18.43
N CYS A 64 -11.55 -7.42 -17.38
CA CYS A 64 -10.95 -7.20 -16.07
C CYS A 64 -9.41 -7.22 -16.17
N MET A 65 -8.83 -8.20 -16.84
CA MET A 65 -7.37 -8.31 -17.01
C MET A 65 -6.81 -7.15 -17.84
N GLU A 66 -7.46 -6.79 -18.94
CA GLU A 66 -7.06 -5.64 -19.76
C GLU A 66 -7.10 -4.33 -18.96
N PHE A 67 -8.11 -4.15 -18.13
CA PHE A 67 -8.22 -2.98 -17.25
C PHE A 67 -7.06 -2.92 -16.24
N ILE A 68 -6.75 -4.04 -15.59
CA ILE A 68 -5.65 -4.13 -14.63
C ILE A 68 -4.31 -3.82 -15.32
N GLU A 69 -4.07 -4.39 -16.49
CA GLU A 69 -2.84 -4.16 -17.24
C GLU A 69 -2.70 -2.73 -17.76
N ALA A 70 -3.78 -2.12 -18.20
CA ALA A 70 -3.76 -0.79 -18.78
C ALA A 70 -3.80 0.35 -17.76
N LYS A 71 -4.39 0.13 -16.59
CA LYS A 71 -4.68 1.19 -15.61
C LYS A 71 -3.99 1.05 -14.26
N ILE A 72 -3.60 -0.17 -13.90
CA ILE A 72 -3.05 -0.43 -12.56
C ILE A 72 -1.59 -0.86 -12.64
N LYS A 73 -1.27 -1.75 -13.58
CA LYS A 73 0.08 -2.25 -13.77
C LYS A 73 1.03 -1.13 -14.20
N GLY A 74 2.13 -1.00 -13.47
CA GLY A 74 3.15 0.00 -13.78
C GLY A 74 2.86 1.40 -13.22
N GLU A 75 1.81 1.58 -12.43
CA GLU A 75 1.64 2.80 -11.66
C GLU A 75 2.87 3.06 -10.79
N PRO A 76 3.43 4.27 -10.84
CA PRO A 76 4.60 4.57 -10.04
C PRO A 76 4.28 4.50 -8.55
N ALA A 77 5.24 4.03 -7.76
CA ALA A 77 5.13 4.13 -6.32
C ALA A 77 4.84 5.58 -5.92
N LEU A 78 3.96 5.75 -4.94
CA LEU A 78 3.70 7.08 -4.38
C LEU A 78 5.04 7.73 -4.02
N PRO A 79 5.29 8.98 -4.43
CA PRO A 79 6.52 9.65 -4.09
C PRO A 79 6.66 9.69 -2.57
N GLY A 80 7.71 9.10 -2.07
CA GLY A 80 8.04 9.19 -0.65
C GLY A 80 8.28 10.66 -0.30
N VAL A 81 7.35 11.25 0.44
CA VAL A 81 7.52 12.62 0.91
C VAL A 81 8.46 12.58 2.11
N LYS A 82 9.75 12.49 1.82
CA LYS A 82 10.79 12.72 2.80
C LYS A 82 11.20 14.19 2.74
N GLY A 83 10.85 14.93 3.77
CA GLY A 83 11.43 16.27 3.99
C GLY A 83 12.86 16.18 4.54
N PRO A 84 13.62 17.28 4.50
CA PRO A 84 14.95 17.34 5.09
C PRO A 84 14.87 17.08 6.61
N CYS A 85 15.50 16.03 7.10
CA CYS A 85 15.48 15.65 8.52
C CYS A 85 16.03 16.76 9.43
N LYS A 86 17.00 17.53 8.91
CA LYS A 86 17.65 18.65 9.63
C LYS A 86 16.64 19.73 10.06
N THR A 87 15.69 20.06 9.21
CA THR A 87 14.68 21.12 9.47
C THR A 87 13.29 20.57 9.74
N CYS A 88 13.16 19.26 9.89
CA CYS A 88 11.87 18.59 10.08
C CYS A 88 11.19 19.06 11.39
N PRO A 89 9.92 19.49 11.34
CA PRO A 89 9.20 19.96 12.51
C PRO A 89 8.76 18.84 13.46
N ILE A 90 8.85 17.57 13.02
CA ILE A 90 8.33 16.42 13.77
C ILE A 90 9.22 16.11 14.98
N GLY A 91 8.75 16.46 16.17
CA GLY A 91 9.52 16.36 17.41
C GLY A 91 9.79 14.95 17.93
N ALA A 92 8.94 13.98 17.56
CA ALA A 92 9.01 12.61 18.08
C ALA A 92 9.87 11.66 17.21
N CYS A 93 10.39 12.12 16.08
CA CYS A 93 11.19 11.30 15.17
C CYS A 93 12.62 11.14 15.68
N SER A 94 13.11 9.89 15.68
CA SER A 94 14.50 9.56 16.09
C SER A 94 15.58 10.13 15.15
N PHE A 95 15.21 10.61 13.98
CA PHE A 95 16.12 11.15 12.97
C PHE A 95 16.03 12.67 12.81
N LYS A 96 15.18 13.32 13.60
CA LYS A 96 15.07 14.78 13.59
C LYS A 96 16.42 15.44 13.83
N GLY A 97 16.75 16.41 13.01
CA GLY A 97 17.98 17.21 13.12
C GLY A 97 19.24 16.53 12.58
N ARG A 98 19.15 15.32 12.05
CA ARG A 98 20.29 14.64 11.45
C ARG A 98 20.56 15.11 10.03
N ASP A 99 21.81 15.12 9.64
CA ASP A 99 22.21 15.33 8.26
C ASP A 99 21.96 14.06 7.43
N ASP A 100 21.74 14.21 6.13
CA ASP A 100 21.40 13.08 5.24
C ASP A 100 22.48 12.00 5.20
N GLN A 101 23.76 12.38 5.37
CA GLN A 101 24.87 11.42 5.45
C GLN A 101 24.76 10.48 6.66
N ASP A 102 24.16 10.95 7.75
CA ASP A 102 24.02 10.21 9.01
C ASP A 102 22.74 9.36 9.06
N LEU A 103 21.98 9.37 7.97
CA LEU A 103 20.78 8.56 7.86
C LEU A 103 21.10 7.16 7.34
N PRO A 104 20.36 6.13 7.81
CA PRO A 104 20.47 4.80 7.26
C PRO A 104 20.03 4.76 5.80
N ALA A 105 20.51 3.77 5.04
CA ALA A 105 20.29 3.66 3.60
C ALA A 105 18.80 3.68 3.19
N TYR A 106 17.93 3.10 4.00
CA TYR A 106 16.49 3.06 3.74
C TYR A 106 15.76 4.40 3.94
N LEU A 107 16.46 5.43 4.40
CA LEU A 107 15.98 6.81 4.54
C LEU A 107 16.72 7.79 3.62
N LYS A 108 17.57 7.32 2.75
CA LYS A 108 18.30 8.12 1.76
C LYS A 108 17.62 8.15 0.37
#